data_93cf299fb807123deacc795ed13b239a
#
_entry.id   93cf299fb807123deacc795ed13b239a
#
_cell.length_a   1.000
_cell.length_b   1.000
_cell.length_c   1.000
_cell.angle_alpha   90.00
_cell.angle_beta   90.00
_cell.angle_gamma   90.00
#
_symmetry.space_group_name_H-M   'P 1'
#
loop_
_entity.id
_entity.type
_entity.pdbx_description
1 polymer ?
#
loop_
_entity_poly.entity_id
_entity_poly.type
_entity_poly.pdbx_seq_one_letter_code
_entity_poly.pdbx_strand_id
1 'polypeptide(L)'
;VAQLLKLIQNEWMKLWAKKGSWIMVVLLALIVIFPAIINTQFSDYNAGLTWQEREKANIEMNEQFYEDYEDSFYLDEIQISQYRLDNNLPPDYSFTTLSYVEYGVSLMIVVTLFTVIVAAGIVSTEFSTGTIKMLLTRPVTRAKVLTSKLITVFIYGLLLYVFTVGLSYLTGVIMFENTQSVNLVIEGGQVVEQTVSNDNEIFKKAIYSFGNFIMSILFAFMI
;
A
#
# COMPACT_ATOMS: atom_id res chain seq x y z
N VAL A 1 -28.23 -13.56 -16.43
CA VAL A 1 -26.82 -13.73 -16.06
C VAL A 1 -25.94 -13.59 -17.30
N ALA A 2 -26.16 -14.35 -18.39
CA ALA A 2 -25.32 -14.31 -19.59
C ALA A 2 -25.17 -12.93 -20.25
N GLN A 3 -26.24 -12.11 -20.25
CA GLN A 3 -26.18 -10.73 -20.77
C GLN A 3 -25.31 -9.81 -19.93
N LEU A 4 -25.34 -9.95 -18.60
CA LEU A 4 -24.53 -9.14 -17.69
C LEU A 4 -23.02 -9.46 -17.87
N LEU A 5 -22.66 -10.74 -17.99
CA LEU A 5 -21.28 -11.16 -18.25
C LEU A 5 -20.72 -10.58 -19.56
N LYS A 6 -21.52 -10.58 -20.63
CA LYS A 6 -21.12 -9.96 -21.90
C LYS A 6 -20.93 -8.44 -21.79
N LEU A 7 -21.73 -7.77 -20.97
CA LEU A 7 -21.57 -6.35 -20.70
C LEU A 7 -20.27 -6.07 -19.93
N ILE A 8 -19.99 -6.84 -18.88
CA ILE A 8 -18.75 -6.74 -18.13
C ILE A 8 -17.54 -6.98 -19.03
N GLN A 9 -17.56 -8.03 -19.84
CA GLN A 9 -16.49 -8.32 -20.79
C GLN A 9 -16.25 -7.17 -21.77
N ASN A 10 -17.30 -6.55 -22.28
CA ASN A 10 -17.18 -5.41 -23.19
C ASN A 10 -16.58 -4.17 -22.49
N GLU A 11 -17.01 -3.86 -21.27
CA GLU A 11 -16.44 -2.76 -20.48
C GLU A 11 -14.99 -3.03 -20.13
N TRP A 12 -14.63 -4.27 -19.79
CA TRP A 12 -13.26 -4.71 -19.54
C TRP A 12 -12.34 -4.50 -20.74
N MET A 13 -12.79 -4.93 -21.94
CA MET A 13 -12.01 -4.71 -23.17
C MET A 13 -11.82 -3.23 -23.49
N LYS A 14 -12.86 -2.40 -23.30
CA LYS A 14 -12.77 -0.94 -23.50
C LYS A 14 -11.78 -0.30 -22.52
N LEU A 15 -11.75 -0.78 -21.27
CA LEU A 15 -10.86 -0.27 -20.24
C LEU A 15 -9.38 -0.52 -20.62
N TRP A 16 -9.06 -1.73 -21.03
CA TRP A 16 -7.67 -2.09 -21.42
C TRP A 16 -7.26 -1.54 -22.79
N ALA A 17 -8.21 -1.20 -23.66
CA ALA A 17 -7.92 -0.49 -24.91
C ALA A 17 -7.48 0.98 -24.68
N LYS A 18 -7.76 1.55 -23.51
CA LYS A 18 -7.35 2.92 -23.18
C LYS A 18 -5.88 2.94 -22.73
N LYS A 19 -5.06 3.78 -23.37
CA LYS A 19 -3.64 3.99 -22.98
C LYS A 19 -3.49 4.43 -21.52
N GLY A 20 -4.47 5.20 -21.00
CA GLY A 20 -4.48 5.67 -19.62
C GLY A 20 -4.44 4.55 -18.59
N SER A 21 -5.13 3.43 -18.82
CA SER A 21 -5.11 2.27 -17.91
C SER A 21 -3.71 1.64 -17.80
N TRP A 22 -3.00 1.52 -18.91
CA TRP A 22 -1.62 1.02 -18.94
C TRP A 22 -0.64 1.99 -18.27
N ILE A 23 -0.81 3.30 -18.50
CA ILE A 23 0.02 4.33 -17.86
C ILE A 23 -0.09 4.22 -16.34
N MET A 24 -1.29 4.02 -15.80
CA MET A 24 -1.51 3.86 -14.35
C MET A 24 -0.81 2.62 -13.80
N VAL A 25 -0.87 1.48 -14.50
CA VAL A 25 -0.17 0.25 -14.09
C VAL A 25 1.35 0.46 -14.08
N VAL A 26 1.90 1.06 -15.14
CA VAL A 26 3.34 1.34 -15.24
C VAL A 26 3.78 2.32 -14.16
N LEU A 27 3.02 3.39 -13.93
CA LEU A 27 3.32 4.38 -12.91
C LEU A 27 3.30 3.76 -11.52
N LEU A 28 2.33 2.89 -11.24
CA LEU A 28 2.24 2.16 -9.98
C LEU A 28 3.45 1.22 -9.79
N ALA A 29 3.87 0.52 -10.85
CA ALA A 29 5.07 -0.32 -10.81
C ALA A 29 6.33 0.52 -10.51
N LEU A 30 6.46 1.70 -11.11
CA LEU A 30 7.57 2.61 -10.83
C LEU A 30 7.55 3.10 -9.37
N ILE A 31 6.38 3.47 -8.83
CA ILE A 31 6.24 3.91 -7.44
C ILE A 31 6.65 2.78 -6.48
N VAL A 32 6.37 1.53 -6.82
CA VAL A 32 6.77 0.39 -5.99
C VAL A 32 8.27 0.08 -6.13
N ILE A 33 8.82 0.02 -7.34
CA ILE A 33 10.18 -0.47 -7.57
C ILE A 33 11.24 0.61 -7.29
N PHE A 34 10.98 1.86 -7.65
CA PHE A 34 11.96 2.94 -7.60
C PHE A 34 12.52 3.21 -6.19
N PRO A 35 11.72 3.25 -5.11
CA PRO A 35 12.24 3.42 -3.75
C PRO A 35 13.14 2.27 -3.30
N ALA A 36 12.88 1.03 -3.74
CA ALA A 36 13.74 -0.10 -3.43
C ALA A 36 15.13 0.07 -4.03
N ILE A 37 15.20 0.48 -5.31
CA ILE A 37 16.47 0.73 -6.00
C ILE A 37 17.24 1.87 -5.31
N ILE A 38 16.55 2.96 -4.97
CA ILE A 38 17.17 4.08 -4.25
C ILE A 38 17.73 3.59 -2.92
N ASN A 39 16.93 2.88 -2.14
CA ASN A 39 17.35 2.42 -0.82
C ASN A 39 18.59 1.54 -0.90
N THR A 40 18.65 0.58 -1.83
CA THR A 40 19.84 -0.28 -2.00
C THR A 40 21.08 0.47 -2.46
N GLN A 41 20.94 1.56 -3.24
CA GLN A 41 22.08 2.36 -3.71
C GLN A 41 22.57 3.38 -2.68
N PHE A 42 21.68 3.88 -1.82
CA PHE A 42 21.99 4.92 -0.84
C PHE A 42 22.10 4.43 0.60
N SER A 43 21.90 3.13 0.88
CA SER A 43 22.10 2.56 2.22
C SER A 43 23.53 2.78 2.72
N ASP A 44 24.53 2.77 1.82
CA ASP A 44 25.92 3.02 2.17
C ASP A 44 26.24 4.50 2.45
N TYR A 45 25.38 5.44 2.05
CA TYR A 45 25.65 6.88 2.25
C TYR A 45 25.55 7.31 3.73
N ASN A 46 24.85 6.55 4.56
CA ASN A 46 24.79 6.75 6.01
C ASN A 46 25.89 6.02 6.81
N ALA A 47 26.89 5.47 6.12
CA ALA A 47 27.97 4.67 6.73
C ALA A 47 28.98 5.47 7.57
N GLY A 48 28.76 6.78 7.77
CA GLY A 48 29.67 7.64 8.56
C GLY A 48 29.52 7.54 10.08
N LEU A 49 28.34 7.12 10.57
CA LEU A 49 28.07 6.98 12.01
C LEU A 49 27.84 5.52 12.37
N THR A 50 28.38 5.11 13.50
CA THR A 50 28.07 3.79 14.06
C THR A 50 26.59 3.73 14.46
N TRP A 51 26.03 2.52 14.54
CA TRP A 51 24.63 2.38 14.96
C TRP A 51 24.41 2.92 16.38
N GLN A 52 25.41 2.81 17.25
CA GLN A 52 25.34 3.36 18.61
C GLN A 52 25.27 4.90 18.60
N GLU A 53 26.00 5.56 17.70
CA GLU A 53 25.95 7.02 17.57
C GLU A 53 24.58 7.48 17.04
N ARG A 54 23.98 6.71 16.13
CA ARG A 54 22.61 6.98 15.63
C ARG A 54 21.56 6.81 16.72
N GLU A 55 21.64 5.73 17.52
CA GLU A 55 20.69 5.53 18.63
C GLU A 55 20.81 6.64 19.68
N LYS A 56 22.02 7.12 19.99
CA LYS A 56 22.19 8.28 20.87
C LYS A 56 21.57 9.56 20.29
N ALA A 57 21.76 9.82 19.00
CA ALA A 57 21.13 10.96 18.33
C ALA A 57 19.60 10.82 18.30
N ASN A 58 19.07 9.60 18.16
CA ASN A 58 17.62 9.34 18.24
C ASN A 58 17.08 9.64 19.65
N ILE A 59 17.81 9.27 20.70
CA ILE A 59 17.42 9.59 22.08
C ILE A 59 17.35 11.11 22.26
N GLU A 60 18.41 11.84 21.92
CA GLU A 60 18.45 13.30 22.03
C GLU A 60 17.30 13.98 21.26
N MET A 61 17.02 13.50 20.07
CA MET A 61 15.92 14.02 19.24
C MET A 61 14.55 13.74 19.87
N ASN A 62 14.32 12.52 20.37
CA ASN A 62 13.05 12.14 20.99
C ASN A 62 12.85 12.82 22.35
N GLU A 63 13.92 13.10 23.11
CA GLU A 63 13.86 13.92 24.32
C GLU A 63 13.34 15.35 24.01
N GLN A 64 13.87 16.00 22.95
CA GLN A 64 13.38 17.29 22.50
C GLN A 64 11.91 17.25 22.08
N PHE A 65 11.52 16.24 21.32
CA PHE A 65 10.12 16.08 20.90
C PHE A 65 9.20 15.81 22.10
N TYR A 66 9.65 15.06 23.11
CA TYR A 66 8.87 14.86 24.32
C TYR A 66 8.71 16.15 25.13
N GLU A 67 9.75 16.99 25.21
CA GLU A 67 9.63 18.33 25.84
C GLU A 67 8.66 19.24 25.12
N ASP A 68 8.59 19.16 23.78
CA ASP A 68 7.73 20.03 22.97
C ASP A 68 6.26 19.56 22.92
N TYR A 69 6.01 18.24 22.91
CA TYR A 69 4.69 17.68 22.62
C TYR A 69 4.08 16.87 23.78
N GLU A 70 4.84 16.52 24.81
CA GLU A 70 4.43 15.71 25.99
C GLU A 70 3.74 14.38 25.61
N ASP A 71 4.10 13.77 24.44
CA ASP A 71 3.51 12.52 23.96
C ASP A 71 4.34 11.32 24.45
N SER A 72 3.66 10.37 25.10
CA SER A 72 4.27 9.13 25.63
C SER A 72 4.96 8.27 24.55
N PHE A 73 4.58 8.43 23.28
CA PHE A 73 5.23 7.77 22.16
C PHE A 73 6.75 8.01 22.14
N TYR A 74 7.19 9.25 22.42
CA TYR A 74 8.61 9.59 22.43
C TYR A 74 9.36 8.95 23.60
N LEU A 75 8.71 8.78 24.75
CA LEU A 75 9.29 8.06 25.89
C LEU A 75 9.49 6.57 25.56
N ASP A 76 8.55 5.97 24.86
CA ASP A 76 8.64 4.58 24.43
C ASP A 76 9.84 4.38 23.47
N GLU A 77 10.03 5.28 22.51
CA GLU A 77 11.15 5.25 21.57
C GLU A 77 12.50 5.46 22.28
N ILE A 78 12.56 6.35 23.28
CA ILE A 78 13.76 6.54 24.13
C ILE A 78 14.10 5.25 24.86
N GLN A 79 13.13 4.59 25.50
CA GLN A 79 13.34 3.35 26.24
C GLN A 79 13.83 2.22 25.33
N ILE A 80 13.27 2.11 24.12
CA ILE A 80 13.67 1.11 23.12
C ILE A 80 15.11 1.36 22.66
N SER A 81 15.47 2.60 22.35
CA SER A 81 16.83 2.98 21.94
C SER A 81 17.85 2.74 23.05
N GLN A 82 17.49 3.06 24.30
CA GLN A 82 18.31 2.78 25.47
C GLN A 82 18.54 1.27 25.66
N TYR A 83 17.47 0.48 25.58
CA TYR A 83 17.52 -0.98 25.68
C TYR A 83 18.46 -1.59 24.63
N ARG A 84 18.42 -1.09 23.39
CA ARG A 84 19.33 -1.52 22.32
C ARG A 84 20.80 -1.22 22.65
N LEU A 85 21.08 -0.03 23.15
CA LEU A 85 22.43 0.35 23.56
C LEU A 85 22.95 -0.52 24.70
N ASP A 86 22.12 -0.75 25.73
CA ASP A 86 22.51 -1.51 26.94
C ASP A 86 22.73 -3.00 26.63
N ASN A 87 21.96 -3.58 25.71
CA ASN A 87 22.06 -4.99 25.32
C ASN A 87 22.91 -5.22 24.07
N ASN A 88 23.55 -4.17 23.52
CA ASN A 88 24.33 -4.21 22.27
C ASN A 88 23.58 -4.87 21.11
N LEU A 89 22.28 -4.53 20.96
CA LEU A 89 21.37 -5.03 19.93
C LEU A 89 21.31 -4.01 18.78
N PRO A 90 22.01 -4.21 17.67
CA PRO A 90 21.93 -3.29 16.55
C PRO A 90 20.50 -3.28 15.99
N PRO A 91 19.90 -2.09 15.76
CA PRO A 91 18.64 -2.00 15.08
C PRO A 91 18.79 -2.46 13.64
N ASP A 92 17.80 -3.16 13.16
CA ASP A 92 17.74 -3.52 11.76
C ASP A 92 17.26 -2.31 10.96
N TYR A 93 18.19 -1.45 10.54
CA TYR A 93 17.89 -0.30 9.66
C TYR A 93 17.68 -0.72 8.21
N SER A 94 17.93 -2.00 7.89
CA SER A 94 17.67 -2.50 6.54
C SER A 94 16.17 -2.65 6.31
N PHE A 95 15.73 -2.30 5.12
CA PHE A 95 14.39 -2.67 4.71
C PHE A 95 14.29 -4.19 4.69
N THR A 96 13.39 -4.73 5.50
CA THR A 96 13.03 -6.15 5.45
C THR A 96 11.95 -6.37 4.42
N THR A 97 11.75 -7.62 3.99
CA THR A 97 10.62 -7.97 3.13
C THR A 97 9.29 -7.53 3.74
N LEU A 98 9.14 -7.65 5.07
CA LEU A 98 7.95 -7.23 5.79
C LEU A 98 7.70 -5.72 5.69
N SER A 99 8.72 -4.89 5.99
CA SER A 99 8.58 -3.43 5.93
C SER A 99 8.30 -2.95 4.50
N TYR A 100 8.79 -3.68 3.50
CA TYR A 100 8.51 -3.36 2.11
C TYR A 100 7.09 -3.71 1.68
N VAL A 101 6.52 -4.79 2.20
CA VAL A 101 5.09 -5.09 2.03
C VAL A 101 4.23 -4.04 2.75
N GLU A 102 4.62 -3.57 3.92
CA GLU A 102 3.94 -2.47 4.61
C GLU A 102 3.94 -1.19 3.78
N TYR A 103 5.06 -0.86 3.15
CA TYR A 103 5.12 0.22 2.18
C TYR A 103 4.12 0.01 1.04
N GLY A 104 4.06 -1.19 0.44
CA GLY A 104 3.07 -1.54 -0.59
C GLY A 104 1.62 -1.39 -0.10
N VAL A 105 1.35 -1.76 1.16
CA VAL A 105 0.05 -1.55 1.81
C VAL A 105 -0.27 -0.05 1.97
N SER A 106 0.70 0.79 2.31
CA SER A 106 0.49 2.24 2.43
C SER A 106 0.14 2.91 1.09
N LEU A 107 0.52 2.30 -0.05
CA LEU A 107 0.16 2.77 -1.40
C LEU A 107 -1.32 2.53 -1.77
N MET A 108 -2.14 1.96 -0.87
CA MET A 108 -3.57 1.76 -1.13
C MET A 108 -4.31 3.05 -1.45
N ILE A 109 -3.85 4.18 -0.93
CA ILE A 109 -4.40 5.49 -1.29
C ILE A 109 -4.24 5.78 -2.78
N VAL A 110 -3.09 5.44 -3.36
CA VAL A 110 -2.81 5.62 -4.80
C VAL A 110 -3.64 4.65 -5.64
N VAL A 111 -3.77 3.39 -5.21
CA VAL A 111 -4.62 2.38 -5.86
C VAL A 111 -6.08 2.84 -5.89
N THR A 112 -6.58 3.35 -4.77
CA THR A 112 -7.94 3.88 -4.68
C THR A 112 -8.13 5.09 -5.61
N LEU A 113 -7.18 6.03 -5.61
CA LEU A 113 -7.22 7.19 -6.49
C LEU A 113 -7.26 6.78 -7.97
N PHE A 114 -6.43 5.84 -8.40
CA PHE A 114 -6.45 5.34 -9.78
C PHE A 114 -7.76 4.64 -10.12
N THR A 115 -8.31 3.88 -9.20
CA THR A 115 -9.61 3.21 -9.37
C THR A 115 -10.73 4.23 -9.55
N VAL A 116 -10.74 5.31 -8.75
CA VAL A 116 -11.73 6.40 -8.86
C VAL A 116 -11.58 7.16 -10.18
N ILE A 117 -10.35 7.46 -10.63
CA ILE A 117 -10.12 8.11 -11.93
C ILE A 117 -10.68 7.25 -13.07
N VAL A 118 -10.45 5.93 -13.03
CA VAL A 118 -10.99 5.00 -14.03
C VAL A 118 -12.51 4.96 -13.97
N ALA A 119 -13.11 4.91 -12.79
CA ALA A 119 -14.56 4.93 -12.60
C ALA A 119 -15.19 6.19 -13.21
N ALA A 120 -14.64 7.35 -12.88
CA ALA A 120 -15.08 8.64 -13.45
C ALA A 120 -14.91 8.67 -14.98
N GLY A 121 -13.79 8.15 -15.50
CA GLY A 121 -13.51 8.09 -16.92
C GLY A 121 -14.43 7.16 -17.71
N ILE A 122 -14.91 6.07 -17.12
CA ILE A 122 -15.89 5.17 -17.74
C ILE A 122 -17.23 5.89 -17.92
N VAL A 123 -17.67 6.62 -16.89
CA VAL A 123 -18.95 7.36 -16.92
C VAL A 123 -18.84 8.57 -17.86
N SER A 124 -17.82 9.40 -17.69
CA SER A 124 -17.60 10.63 -18.47
C SER A 124 -17.49 10.36 -19.97
N THR A 125 -16.85 9.28 -20.38
CA THR A 125 -16.69 8.94 -21.81
C THR A 125 -18.02 8.71 -22.50
N GLU A 126 -19.03 8.15 -21.83
CA GLU A 126 -20.34 7.92 -22.43
C GLU A 126 -21.16 9.20 -22.63
N PHE A 127 -20.97 10.17 -21.74
CA PHE A 127 -21.56 11.48 -21.91
C PHE A 127 -20.91 12.25 -23.08
N SER A 128 -19.57 12.25 -23.13
CA SER A 128 -18.82 13.00 -24.15
C SER A 128 -18.97 12.43 -25.56
N THR A 129 -19.10 11.10 -25.70
CA THR A 129 -19.34 10.45 -27.01
C THR A 129 -20.79 10.39 -27.43
N GLY A 130 -21.71 10.85 -26.59
CA GLY A 130 -23.17 10.81 -26.88
C GLY A 130 -23.76 9.40 -26.92
N THR A 131 -22.98 8.37 -26.57
CA THR A 131 -23.41 6.96 -26.57
C THR A 131 -24.51 6.68 -25.56
N ILE A 132 -24.69 7.58 -24.60
CA ILE A 132 -25.79 7.50 -23.61
C ILE A 132 -27.17 7.44 -24.27
N LYS A 133 -27.35 8.14 -25.42
CA LYS A 133 -28.60 8.10 -26.17
C LYS A 133 -28.88 6.71 -26.78
N MET A 134 -27.84 6.06 -27.30
CA MET A 134 -27.93 4.68 -27.82
C MET A 134 -28.16 3.65 -26.72
N LEU A 135 -27.68 3.91 -25.53
CA LEU A 135 -27.87 3.05 -24.34
C LEU A 135 -29.33 3.06 -23.88
N LEU A 136 -30.04 4.18 -24.08
CA LEU A 136 -31.45 4.33 -23.73
C LEU A 136 -32.40 3.62 -24.70
N THR A 137 -31.97 3.33 -25.93
CA THR A 137 -32.76 2.65 -26.97
C THR A 137 -32.58 1.13 -27.00
N ARG A 138 -31.61 0.58 -26.24
CA ARG A 138 -31.35 -0.86 -26.19
C ARG A 138 -32.33 -1.57 -25.23
N PRO A 139 -32.71 -2.84 -25.50
CA PRO A 139 -33.59 -3.63 -24.63
C PRO A 139 -32.87 -4.16 -23.36
N VAL A 140 -32.01 -3.35 -22.76
CA VAL A 140 -31.28 -3.67 -21.53
C VAL A 140 -31.63 -2.65 -20.46
N THR A 141 -31.94 -3.13 -19.26
CA THR A 141 -32.33 -2.23 -18.17
C THR A 141 -31.12 -1.38 -17.73
N ARG A 142 -31.37 -0.11 -17.41
CA ARG A 142 -30.36 0.85 -16.95
C ARG A 142 -29.54 0.31 -15.76
N ALA A 143 -30.23 -0.38 -14.83
CA ALA A 143 -29.59 -1.00 -13.68
C ALA A 143 -28.54 -2.04 -14.09
N LYS A 144 -28.79 -2.89 -15.08
CA LYS A 144 -27.81 -3.89 -15.55
C LYS A 144 -26.57 -3.24 -16.15
N VAL A 145 -26.71 -2.13 -16.86
CA VAL A 145 -25.59 -1.39 -17.44
C VAL A 145 -24.74 -0.76 -16.33
N LEU A 146 -25.39 -0.10 -15.36
CA LEU A 146 -24.69 0.50 -14.23
C LEU A 146 -23.94 -0.57 -13.41
N THR A 147 -24.63 -1.66 -13.08
CA THR A 147 -24.03 -2.77 -12.33
C THR A 147 -22.83 -3.37 -13.08
N SER A 148 -22.88 -3.52 -14.41
CA SER A 148 -21.73 -4.03 -15.17
C SER A 148 -20.52 -3.12 -15.07
N LYS A 149 -20.71 -1.79 -15.06
CA LYS A 149 -19.63 -0.82 -14.90
C LYS A 149 -19.03 -0.86 -13.50
N LEU A 150 -19.89 -0.90 -12.48
CA LEU A 150 -19.45 -1.01 -11.08
C LEU A 150 -18.59 -2.27 -10.86
N ILE A 151 -19.05 -3.41 -11.36
CA ILE A 151 -18.33 -4.68 -11.27
C ILE A 151 -16.99 -4.58 -12.02
N THR A 152 -16.96 -3.98 -13.21
CA THR A 152 -15.71 -3.82 -13.99
C THR A 152 -14.70 -2.96 -13.25
N VAL A 153 -15.12 -1.85 -12.66
CA VAL A 153 -14.25 -0.97 -11.86
C VAL A 153 -13.74 -1.70 -10.61
N PHE A 154 -14.62 -2.45 -9.95
CA PHE A 154 -14.24 -3.23 -8.77
C PHE A 154 -13.18 -4.29 -9.12
N ILE A 155 -13.37 -5.04 -10.20
CA ILE A 155 -12.38 -6.03 -10.66
C ILE A 155 -11.06 -5.36 -11.04
N TYR A 156 -11.10 -4.19 -11.68
CA TYR A 156 -9.89 -3.43 -12.03
C TYR A 156 -9.13 -2.96 -10.77
N GLY A 157 -9.84 -2.39 -9.81
CA GLY A 157 -9.23 -1.99 -8.55
C GLY A 157 -8.63 -3.16 -7.76
N LEU A 158 -9.34 -4.31 -7.74
CA LEU A 158 -8.84 -5.53 -7.14
C LEU A 158 -7.57 -6.04 -7.83
N LEU A 159 -7.51 -5.95 -9.16
CA LEU A 159 -6.31 -6.31 -9.92
C LEU A 159 -5.13 -5.39 -9.58
N LEU A 160 -5.35 -4.07 -9.50
CA LEU A 160 -4.33 -3.12 -9.08
C LEU A 160 -3.86 -3.41 -7.65
N TYR A 161 -4.79 -3.74 -6.74
CA TYR A 161 -4.48 -4.13 -5.37
C TYR A 161 -3.54 -5.33 -5.32
N VAL A 162 -3.94 -6.44 -5.94
CA VAL A 162 -3.15 -7.68 -5.99
C VAL A 162 -1.80 -7.44 -6.67
N PHE A 163 -1.78 -6.64 -7.72
CA PHE A 163 -0.56 -6.25 -8.42
C PHE A 163 0.40 -5.47 -7.49
N THR A 164 -0.11 -4.48 -6.74
CA THR A 164 0.71 -3.65 -5.83
C THR A 164 1.31 -4.50 -4.71
N VAL A 165 0.47 -5.25 -3.98
CA VAL A 165 0.94 -6.09 -2.87
C VAL A 165 1.88 -7.20 -3.37
N GLY A 166 1.53 -7.85 -4.48
CA GLY A 166 2.35 -8.90 -5.08
C GLY A 166 3.70 -8.36 -5.58
N LEU A 167 3.71 -7.19 -6.20
CA LEU A 167 4.94 -6.55 -6.67
C LEU A 167 5.81 -6.09 -5.49
N SER A 168 5.22 -5.53 -4.43
CA SER A 168 5.94 -5.16 -3.21
C SER A 168 6.57 -6.38 -2.53
N TYR A 169 5.82 -7.48 -2.43
CA TYR A 169 6.35 -8.73 -1.89
C TYR A 169 7.52 -9.26 -2.73
N LEU A 170 7.36 -9.33 -4.06
CA LEU A 170 8.42 -9.79 -4.96
C LEU A 170 9.66 -8.89 -4.89
N THR A 171 9.48 -7.57 -4.87
CA THR A 171 10.58 -6.62 -4.74
C THR A 171 11.26 -6.78 -3.39
N GLY A 172 10.48 -6.97 -2.31
CA GLY A 172 10.98 -7.24 -0.97
C GLY A 172 11.86 -8.48 -0.91
N VAL A 173 11.39 -9.61 -1.45
CA VAL A 173 12.13 -10.89 -1.45
C VAL A 173 13.40 -10.83 -2.31
N ILE A 174 13.38 -10.09 -3.43
CA ILE A 174 14.53 -10.01 -4.35
C ILE A 174 15.61 -9.07 -3.84
N MET A 175 15.23 -7.94 -3.24
CA MET A 175 16.13 -6.85 -2.92
C MET A 175 16.51 -6.76 -1.44
N PHE A 176 15.73 -7.37 -0.56
CA PHE A 176 15.92 -7.30 0.90
C PHE A 176 15.99 -8.71 1.51
N GLU A 177 16.71 -8.82 2.60
CA GLU A 177 16.80 -10.09 3.32
C GLU A 177 15.50 -10.38 4.08
N ASN A 178 15.08 -11.64 4.07
CA ASN A 178 13.94 -12.11 4.87
C ASN A 178 14.42 -12.50 6.27
N THR A 179 15.00 -11.56 6.99
CA THR A 179 15.44 -11.76 8.37
C THR A 179 14.23 -11.72 9.31
N GLN A 180 14.23 -12.63 10.30
CA GLN A 180 13.28 -12.52 11.41
C GLN A 180 13.63 -11.25 12.18
N SER A 181 12.82 -10.23 12.06
CA SER A 181 13.00 -9.00 12.84
C SER A 181 12.58 -9.26 14.29
N VAL A 182 13.46 -8.97 15.20
CA VAL A 182 13.14 -8.88 16.62
C VAL A 182 12.52 -7.50 16.84
N ASN A 183 11.20 -7.44 17.00
CA ASN A 183 10.54 -6.21 17.35
C ASN A 183 10.61 -6.02 18.87
N LEU A 184 11.12 -4.86 19.28
CA LEU A 184 11.07 -4.43 20.67
C LEU A 184 9.76 -3.70 20.90
N VAL A 185 8.96 -4.17 21.85
CA VAL A 185 7.66 -3.60 22.20
C VAL A 185 7.64 -3.31 23.70
N ILE A 186 6.98 -2.24 24.11
CA ILE A 186 6.79 -1.95 25.53
C ILE A 186 5.49 -2.59 26.00
N GLU A 187 5.61 -3.58 26.87
CA GLU A 187 4.49 -4.21 27.56
C GLU A 187 4.64 -4.00 29.07
N GLY A 188 3.63 -3.36 29.69
CA GLY A 188 3.64 -3.10 31.13
C GLY A 188 4.78 -2.19 31.62
N GLY A 189 5.31 -1.32 30.76
CA GLY A 189 6.42 -0.42 31.08
C GLY A 189 7.83 -1.05 30.98
N GLN A 190 7.93 -2.25 30.42
CA GLN A 190 9.21 -2.93 30.16
C GLN A 190 9.35 -3.24 28.67
N VAL A 191 10.59 -3.15 28.17
CA VAL A 191 10.90 -3.54 26.80
C VAL A 191 10.95 -5.06 26.70
N VAL A 192 10.11 -5.63 25.84
CA VAL A 192 10.03 -7.08 25.60
C VAL A 192 10.42 -7.36 24.15
N GLU A 193 11.24 -8.39 23.97
CA GLU A 193 11.58 -8.89 22.64
C GLU A 193 10.44 -9.78 22.10
N GLN A 194 9.79 -9.33 21.03
CA GLN A 194 8.77 -10.09 20.34
C GLN A 194 9.32 -10.62 19.01
N THR A 195 9.52 -11.94 18.93
CA THR A 195 9.89 -12.58 17.67
C THR A 195 8.66 -12.68 16.78
N VAL A 196 8.63 -11.91 15.71
CA VAL A 196 7.51 -11.91 14.77
C VAL A 196 7.84 -12.81 13.59
N SER A 197 6.99 -13.81 13.34
CA SER A 197 7.06 -14.60 12.10
C SER A 197 6.61 -13.73 10.93
N ASN A 198 7.57 -13.32 10.09
CA ASN A 198 7.33 -12.43 8.95
C ASN A 198 6.16 -12.87 8.06
N ASP A 199 6.01 -14.15 7.78
CA ASP A 199 4.97 -14.66 6.87
C ASP A 199 3.55 -14.44 7.42
N ASN A 200 3.35 -14.67 8.72
CA ASN A 200 2.04 -14.46 9.36
C ASN A 200 1.66 -12.98 9.44
N GLU A 201 2.63 -12.11 9.70
CA GLU A 201 2.38 -10.67 9.75
C GLU A 201 2.12 -10.08 8.35
N ILE A 202 2.87 -10.51 7.34
CA ILE A 202 2.61 -10.14 5.93
C ILE A 202 1.17 -10.49 5.56
N PHE A 203 0.74 -11.72 5.89
CA PHE A 203 -0.62 -12.17 5.58
C PHE A 203 -1.71 -11.39 6.33
N LYS A 204 -1.53 -11.14 7.63
CA LYS A 204 -2.44 -10.30 8.42
C LYS A 204 -2.55 -8.89 7.84
N LYS A 205 -1.42 -8.23 7.56
CA LYS A 205 -1.39 -6.87 7.02
C LYS A 205 -2.04 -6.80 5.63
N ALA A 206 -1.82 -7.81 4.77
CA ALA A 206 -2.50 -7.92 3.49
C ALA A 206 -4.03 -8.04 3.67
N ILE A 207 -4.53 -8.83 4.61
CA ILE A 207 -5.97 -8.95 4.89
C ILE A 207 -6.55 -7.62 5.40
N TYR A 208 -5.89 -6.95 6.35
CA TYR A 208 -6.33 -5.66 6.86
C TYR A 208 -6.38 -4.59 5.75
N SER A 209 -5.36 -4.53 4.92
CA SER A 209 -5.32 -3.58 3.81
C SER A 209 -6.41 -3.87 2.77
N PHE A 210 -6.72 -5.14 2.53
CA PHE A 210 -7.83 -5.53 1.65
C PHE A 210 -9.18 -5.05 2.20
N GLY A 211 -9.41 -5.16 3.52
CA GLY A 211 -10.59 -4.61 4.17
C GLY A 211 -10.71 -3.10 3.97
N ASN A 212 -9.64 -2.36 4.20
CA ASN A 212 -9.58 -0.91 3.99
C ASN A 212 -9.82 -0.53 2.52
N PHE A 213 -9.27 -1.29 1.58
CA PHE A 213 -9.48 -1.10 0.15
C PHE A 213 -10.96 -1.27 -0.24
N ILE A 214 -11.64 -2.33 0.25
CA ILE A 214 -13.07 -2.54 0.00
C ILE A 214 -13.88 -1.37 0.56
N MET A 215 -13.62 -0.95 1.79
CA MET A 215 -14.30 0.20 2.41
C MET A 215 -14.10 1.48 1.59
N SER A 216 -12.89 1.76 1.14
CA SER A 216 -12.58 2.94 0.31
C SER A 216 -13.34 2.93 -1.01
N ILE A 217 -13.43 1.79 -1.68
CA ILE A 217 -14.21 1.66 -2.92
C ILE A 217 -15.70 1.85 -2.65
N LEU A 218 -16.25 1.25 -1.59
CA LEU A 218 -17.66 1.43 -1.23
C LEU A 218 -17.98 2.92 -0.98
N PHE A 219 -17.12 3.63 -0.26
CA PHE A 219 -17.26 5.09 -0.08
C PHE A 219 -17.20 5.85 -1.40
N ALA A 220 -16.28 5.50 -2.31
CA ALA A 220 -16.18 6.14 -3.62
C ALA A 220 -17.43 5.92 -4.51
N PHE A 221 -18.18 4.84 -4.30
CA PHE A 221 -19.43 4.58 -5.00
C PHE A 221 -20.67 5.21 -4.35
N MET A 222 -20.55 5.66 -3.08
CA MET A 222 -21.67 6.36 -2.41
C MET A 222 -21.75 7.85 -2.74
N ILE A 223 -20.69 8.43 -3.30
CA ILE A 223 -20.59 9.83 -3.75
C ILE A 223 -20.96 9.93 -5.23
#